data_c305881b2a318bdf7a4eb40424b4d37a
#
_entry.id   c305881b2a318bdf7a4eb40424b4d37a
#
_cell.length_a   1.000
_cell.length_b   1.000
_cell.length_c   1.000
_cell.angle_alpha   90.00
_cell.angle_beta   90.00
_cell.angle_gamma   90.00
#
_symmetry.space_group_name_H-M   'P 1'
#
loop_
_entity.id
_entity.type
_entity.pdbx_description
1 polymer ?
#
loop_
_entity_poly.entity_id
_entity_poly.type
_entity_poly.pdbx_seq_one_letter_code
_entity_poly.pdbx_strand_id
1 'polypeptide(L)'
;MFDMDGVIIDSEPLWSKAEQQLLARRNLSYSPQLKAVMMGINSSEAVGFLIKHYNLQESVGDVVEERNQLMAGLFRQFLRPMPHALQLVRSVHAAEIKTGLASSSPKELVDLALGRLNITGLFDLILSGDQVARGKPAADIYLTAARELGVSHENCLVIEDAPHGVAAAKAAGMCCLAISTSTNESELGAADRVVRGFDEVDLALLQDVMRCSRDRG
;
A
#
# COMPACT_ATOMS: atom_id res chain seq x y z
N MET A 1 -5.67 -5.92 -8.35
CA MET A 1 -5.38 -5.77 -6.91
C MET A 1 -4.92 -4.35 -6.66
N PHE A 2 -5.35 -3.74 -5.56
CA PHE A 2 -4.97 -2.39 -5.19
C PHE A 2 -4.14 -2.42 -3.91
N ASP A 3 -3.04 -1.68 -3.85
CA ASP A 3 -2.51 -1.25 -2.58
C ASP A 3 -3.45 -0.23 -1.93
N MET A 4 -3.25 0.10 -0.66
CA MET A 4 -4.09 1.05 0.06
C MET A 4 -3.43 2.42 0.19
N ASP A 5 -2.26 2.45 0.81
CA ASP A 5 -1.55 3.68 1.18
C ASP A 5 -0.93 4.33 -0.06
N GLY A 6 -1.26 5.59 -0.36
CA GLY A 6 -0.83 6.28 -1.59
C GLY A 6 -1.57 5.86 -2.87
N VAL A 7 -2.39 4.80 -2.81
CA VAL A 7 -3.22 4.30 -3.93
C VAL A 7 -4.70 4.59 -3.70
N ILE A 8 -5.30 4.05 -2.65
CA ILE A 8 -6.71 4.32 -2.32
C ILE A 8 -6.84 5.57 -1.46
N ILE A 9 -5.91 5.75 -0.51
CA ILE A 9 -5.93 6.83 0.48
C ILE A 9 -4.66 7.67 0.42
N ASP A 10 -4.83 8.98 0.61
CA ASP A 10 -3.72 9.94 0.80
C ASP A 10 -3.25 9.87 2.27
N SER A 11 -2.52 8.81 2.59
CA SER A 11 -2.05 8.52 3.96
C SER A 11 -0.64 9.01 4.26
N GLU A 12 0.18 9.32 3.26
CA GLU A 12 1.58 9.69 3.43
C GLU A 12 1.80 10.90 4.37
N PRO A 13 1.00 12.00 4.27
CA PRO A 13 1.09 13.09 5.23
C PRO A 13 0.71 12.68 6.65
N LEU A 14 -0.20 11.69 6.79
CA LEU A 14 -0.66 11.20 8.08
C LEU A 14 0.40 10.29 8.73
N TRP A 15 1.05 9.41 7.94
CA TRP A 15 2.19 8.63 8.40
C TRP A 15 3.31 9.53 8.89
N SER A 16 3.70 10.55 8.10
CA SER A 16 4.71 11.53 8.50
C SER A 16 4.35 12.23 9.81
N LYS A 17 3.08 12.56 10.02
CA LYS A 17 2.60 13.19 11.26
C LYS A 17 2.60 12.23 12.44
N ALA A 18 2.21 10.97 12.24
CA ALA A 18 2.27 9.94 13.28
C ALA A 18 3.71 9.70 13.76
N GLU A 19 4.65 9.58 12.83
CA GLU A 19 6.09 9.42 13.15
C GLU A 19 6.65 10.63 13.89
N GLN A 20 6.28 11.85 13.47
CA GLN A 20 6.68 13.06 14.19
C GLN A 20 6.15 13.05 15.64
N GLN A 21 4.90 12.68 15.85
CA GLN A 21 4.31 12.61 17.19
C GLN A 21 4.93 11.50 18.04
N LEU A 22 5.17 10.32 17.44
CA LEU A 22 5.80 9.18 18.09
C LEU A 22 7.20 9.54 18.62
N LEU A 23 8.00 10.15 17.76
CA LEU A 23 9.38 10.53 18.09
C LEU A 23 9.45 11.76 19.02
N ALA A 24 8.56 12.73 18.86
CA ALA A 24 8.49 13.90 19.74
C ALA A 24 8.21 13.52 21.20
N ARG A 25 7.42 12.48 21.47
CA ARG A 25 7.20 11.94 22.83
C ARG A 25 8.50 11.44 23.48
N ARG A 26 9.51 11.13 22.69
CA ARG A 26 10.83 10.63 23.09
C ARG A 26 11.91 11.73 22.98
N ASN A 27 11.52 12.99 22.73
CA ASN A 27 12.43 14.11 22.45
C ASN A 27 13.35 13.87 21.24
N LEU A 28 12.86 13.11 20.25
CA LEU A 28 13.55 12.78 19.00
C LEU A 28 12.86 13.46 17.82
N SER A 29 13.57 13.60 16.69
CA SER A 29 13.07 14.25 15.48
C SER A 29 12.95 13.28 14.31
N TYR A 30 11.87 13.40 13.52
CA TYR A 30 11.66 12.66 12.30
C TYR A 30 12.28 13.39 11.10
N SER A 31 13.18 12.73 10.38
CA SER A 31 13.88 13.32 9.25
C SER A 31 13.41 12.78 7.90
N PRO A 32 13.61 13.53 6.79
CA PRO A 32 13.31 13.04 5.45
C PRO A 32 14.02 11.73 5.08
N GLN A 33 15.24 11.52 5.61
CA GLN A 33 16.03 10.30 5.39
C GLN A 33 15.34 9.08 6.03
N LEU A 34 14.81 9.24 7.25
CA LEU A 34 14.03 8.20 7.92
C LEU A 34 12.77 7.86 7.15
N LYS A 35 12.07 8.89 6.65
CA LYS A 35 10.87 8.71 5.82
C LYS A 35 11.17 7.81 4.61
N ALA A 36 12.22 8.10 3.86
CA ALA A 36 12.58 7.35 2.65
C ALA A 36 12.84 5.86 2.92
N VAL A 37 13.42 5.52 4.08
CA VAL A 37 13.70 4.13 4.46
C VAL A 37 12.43 3.39 4.91
N MET A 38 11.49 4.11 5.52
CA MET A 38 10.30 3.50 6.15
C MET A 38 9.10 3.39 5.22
N MET A 39 9.14 4.03 4.05
CA MET A 39 8.01 4.05 3.12
C MET A 39 7.77 2.67 2.48
N GLY A 40 6.51 2.21 2.51
CA GLY A 40 6.08 0.96 1.87
C GLY A 40 6.41 -0.33 2.62
N ILE A 41 7.18 -0.29 3.73
CA ILE A 41 7.45 -1.47 4.56
C ILE A 41 6.38 -1.64 5.65
N ASN A 42 6.29 -2.84 6.22
CA ASN A 42 5.32 -3.10 7.28
C ASN A 42 5.68 -2.40 8.60
N SER A 43 4.67 -2.25 9.47
CA SER A 43 4.81 -1.52 10.74
C SER A 43 5.91 -2.05 11.65
N SER A 44 6.07 -3.38 11.74
CA SER A 44 7.08 -3.99 12.63
C SER A 44 8.50 -3.72 12.14
N GLU A 45 8.73 -3.79 10.83
CA GLU A 45 10.04 -3.47 10.22
C GLU A 45 10.37 -1.98 10.37
N ALA A 46 9.39 -1.10 10.11
CA ALA A 46 9.56 0.34 10.26
C ALA A 46 9.93 0.71 11.70
N VAL A 47 9.20 0.19 12.68
CA VAL A 47 9.48 0.42 14.11
C VAL A 47 10.80 -0.23 14.54
N GLY A 48 11.09 -1.44 14.07
CA GLY A 48 12.39 -2.10 14.34
C GLY A 48 13.56 -1.26 13.86
N PHE A 49 13.41 -0.61 12.69
CA PHE A 49 14.41 0.34 12.19
C PHE A 49 14.55 1.56 13.12
N LEU A 50 13.44 2.18 13.56
CA LEU A 50 13.48 3.32 14.49
C LEU A 50 14.14 2.96 15.83
N ILE A 51 13.78 1.82 16.41
CA ILE A 51 14.37 1.32 17.65
C ILE A 51 15.89 1.20 17.52
N LYS A 52 16.35 0.57 16.43
CA LYS A 52 17.80 0.42 16.16
C LYS A 52 18.48 1.75 15.91
N HIS A 53 17.86 2.63 15.11
CA HIS A 53 18.43 3.93 14.72
C HIS A 53 18.63 4.86 15.92
N TYR A 54 17.65 4.88 16.84
CA TYR A 54 17.69 5.74 18.02
C TYR A 54 18.14 5.03 19.31
N ASN A 55 18.50 3.75 19.22
CA ASN A 55 18.86 2.91 20.37
C ASN A 55 17.80 2.94 21.49
N LEU A 56 16.53 2.82 21.09
CA LEU A 56 15.42 2.81 22.04
C LEU A 56 15.44 1.51 22.84
N GLN A 57 15.01 1.57 24.12
CA GLN A 57 14.98 0.42 25.02
C GLN A 57 13.58 -0.23 25.07
N GLU A 58 12.66 0.22 24.24
CA GLU A 58 11.28 -0.24 24.19
C GLU A 58 11.15 -1.48 23.30
N SER A 59 10.11 -2.28 23.53
CA SER A 59 9.83 -3.41 22.64
C SER A 59 9.24 -2.93 21.32
N VAL A 60 9.52 -3.68 20.23
CA VAL A 60 8.93 -3.41 18.91
C VAL A 60 7.40 -3.40 19.01
N GLY A 61 6.81 -4.34 19.77
CA GLY A 61 5.37 -4.47 19.93
C GLY A 61 4.72 -3.23 20.54
N ASP A 62 5.28 -2.70 21.63
CA ASP A 62 4.73 -1.53 22.31
C ASP A 62 4.77 -0.28 21.42
N VAL A 63 5.87 -0.10 20.70
CA VAL A 63 6.03 1.07 19.80
C VAL A 63 5.14 0.93 18.55
N VAL A 64 4.96 -0.28 18.02
CA VAL A 64 4.00 -0.54 16.93
C VAL A 64 2.58 -0.22 17.38
N GLU A 65 2.18 -0.67 18.56
CA GLU A 65 0.85 -0.40 19.09
C GLU A 65 0.61 1.10 19.25
N GLU A 66 1.57 1.83 19.85
CA GLU A 66 1.50 3.29 20.00
C GLU A 66 1.39 4.00 18.62
N ARG A 67 2.21 3.58 17.66
CA ARG A 67 2.20 4.11 16.29
C ARG A 67 0.85 3.90 15.62
N ASN A 68 0.29 2.69 15.73
CA ASN A 68 -1.01 2.35 15.14
C ASN A 68 -2.14 3.15 15.79
N GLN A 69 -2.12 3.37 17.11
CA GLN A 69 -3.09 4.21 17.81
C GLN A 69 -3.03 5.67 17.35
N LEU A 70 -1.83 6.23 17.17
CA LEU A 70 -1.65 7.57 16.60
C LEU A 70 -2.24 7.64 15.19
N MET A 71 -1.93 6.65 14.35
CA MET A 71 -2.41 6.60 12.98
C MET A 71 -3.93 6.45 12.91
N ALA A 72 -4.53 5.58 13.74
CA ALA A 72 -5.98 5.45 13.85
C ALA A 72 -6.67 6.77 14.24
N GLY A 73 -6.07 7.52 15.17
CA GLY A 73 -6.53 8.86 15.54
C GLY A 73 -6.51 9.84 14.36
N LEU A 74 -5.43 9.82 13.59
CA LEU A 74 -5.28 10.66 12.40
C LEU A 74 -6.25 10.24 11.28
N PHE A 75 -6.44 8.95 11.06
CA PHE A 75 -7.43 8.44 10.09
C PHE A 75 -8.85 8.89 10.44
N ARG A 76 -9.24 8.82 11.71
CA ARG A 76 -10.58 9.29 12.14
C ARG A 76 -10.82 10.77 11.84
N GLN A 77 -9.77 11.59 11.81
CA GLN A 77 -9.91 13.06 11.66
C GLN A 77 -9.63 13.55 10.24
N PHE A 78 -8.64 12.98 9.57
CA PHE A 78 -8.03 13.60 8.38
C PHE A 78 -7.98 12.70 7.15
N LEU A 79 -8.37 11.40 7.25
CA LEU A 79 -8.32 10.49 6.13
C LEU A 79 -9.09 11.04 4.93
N ARG A 80 -8.43 11.02 3.77
CA ARG A 80 -8.99 11.38 2.47
C ARG A 80 -8.64 10.31 1.44
N PRO A 81 -9.53 10.05 0.48
CA PRO A 81 -9.17 9.21 -0.64
C PRO A 81 -8.19 9.93 -1.58
N MET A 82 -7.38 9.17 -2.30
CA MET A 82 -6.64 9.70 -3.44
C MET A 82 -7.62 10.23 -4.50
N PRO A 83 -7.30 11.35 -5.17
CA PRO A 83 -8.12 11.87 -6.26
C PRO A 83 -8.39 10.79 -7.31
N HIS A 84 -9.64 10.65 -7.73
CA HIS A 84 -10.13 9.67 -8.74
C HIS A 84 -9.98 8.18 -8.38
N ALA A 85 -9.26 7.79 -7.30
CA ALA A 85 -9.06 6.39 -6.93
C ALA A 85 -10.37 5.64 -6.70
N LEU A 86 -11.31 6.24 -5.94
CA LEU A 86 -12.60 5.60 -5.67
C LEU A 86 -13.46 5.42 -6.93
N GLN A 87 -13.30 6.31 -7.92
CA GLN A 87 -13.98 6.17 -9.19
C GLN A 87 -13.46 4.94 -9.95
N LEU A 88 -12.15 4.73 -9.98
CA LEU A 88 -11.55 3.55 -10.61
C LEU A 88 -12.00 2.27 -9.91
N VAL A 89 -11.94 2.19 -8.57
CA VAL A 89 -12.40 1.02 -7.81
C VAL A 89 -13.85 0.68 -8.13
N ARG A 90 -14.74 1.68 -8.17
CA ARG A 90 -16.15 1.48 -8.55
C ARG A 90 -16.32 1.01 -9.98
N SER A 91 -15.53 1.52 -10.93
CA SER A 91 -15.56 1.09 -12.33
C SER A 91 -15.12 -0.36 -12.50
N VAL A 92 -14.05 -0.78 -11.78
CA VAL A 92 -13.56 -2.16 -11.78
C VAL A 92 -14.60 -3.10 -11.18
N HIS A 93 -15.20 -2.73 -10.04
CA HIS A 93 -16.25 -3.50 -9.39
C HIS A 93 -17.51 -3.61 -10.29
N ALA A 94 -17.96 -2.52 -10.91
CA ALA A 94 -19.11 -2.51 -11.80
C ALA A 94 -18.89 -3.34 -13.10
N ALA A 95 -17.64 -3.54 -13.49
CA ALA A 95 -17.25 -4.42 -14.60
C ALA A 95 -17.14 -5.90 -14.18
N GLU A 96 -17.54 -6.26 -12.94
CA GLU A 96 -17.47 -7.61 -12.38
C GLU A 96 -16.09 -8.25 -12.42
N ILE A 97 -15.04 -7.41 -12.39
CA ILE A 97 -13.64 -7.85 -12.30
C ILE A 97 -13.32 -8.15 -10.84
N LYS A 98 -12.80 -9.34 -10.57
CA LYS A 98 -12.38 -9.71 -9.21
C LYS A 98 -11.38 -8.71 -8.64
N THR A 99 -11.71 -8.14 -7.50
CA THR A 99 -11.01 -7.00 -6.93
C THR A 99 -10.49 -7.32 -5.53
N GLY A 100 -9.18 -7.24 -5.34
CA GLY A 100 -8.54 -7.40 -4.03
C GLY A 100 -7.84 -6.12 -3.57
N LEU A 101 -7.83 -5.90 -2.26
CA LEU A 101 -6.96 -4.92 -1.60
C LEU A 101 -5.85 -5.67 -0.86
N ALA A 102 -4.60 -5.22 -1.00
CA ALA A 102 -3.43 -5.84 -0.39
C ALA A 102 -2.47 -4.77 0.16
N SER A 103 -2.58 -4.46 1.44
CA SER A 103 -1.85 -3.38 2.12
C SER A 103 -0.80 -3.91 3.09
N SER A 104 0.33 -3.20 3.22
CA SER A 104 1.32 -3.43 4.29
C SER A 104 0.84 -2.97 5.67
N SER A 105 -0.21 -2.18 5.73
CA SER A 105 -0.81 -1.69 6.98
C SER A 105 -1.49 -2.81 7.76
N PRO A 106 -1.56 -2.71 9.10
CA PRO A 106 -2.25 -3.70 9.93
C PRO A 106 -3.77 -3.66 9.69
N LYS A 107 -4.41 -4.79 9.94
CA LYS A 107 -5.84 -5.01 9.67
C LYS A 107 -6.74 -3.92 10.28
N GLU A 108 -6.47 -3.50 11.50
CA GLU A 108 -7.25 -2.45 12.18
C GLU A 108 -7.28 -1.13 11.40
N LEU A 109 -6.13 -0.72 10.84
CA LEU A 109 -6.05 0.51 10.03
C LEU A 109 -6.69 0.33 8.66
N VAL A 110 -6.56 -0.84 8.05
CA VAL A 110 -7.24 -1.18 6.78
C VAL A 110 -8.76 -1.11 6.96
N ASP A 111 -9.29 -1.82 7.97
CA ASP A 111 -10.73 -1.85 8.26
C ASP A 111 -11.27 -0.43 8.55
N LEU A 112 -10.52 0.36 9.34
CA LEU A 112 -10.88 1.74 9.65
C LEU A 112 -10.93 2.62 8.39
N ALA A 113 -9.93 2.51 7.52
CA ALA A 113 -9.86 3.30 6.29
C ALA A 113 -11.02 2.96 5.33
N LEU A 114 -11.21 1.67 5.04
CA LEU A 114 -12.27 1.22 4.13
C LEU A 114 -13.67 1.52 4.67
N GLY A 115 -13.88 1.34 5.97
CA GLY A 115 -15.13 1.66 6.65
C GLY A 115 -15.47 3.14 6.57
N ARG A 116 -14.49 4.02 6.82
CA ARG A 116 -14.68 5.48 6.71
C ARG A 116 -15.02 5.96 5.30
N LEU A 117 -14.46 5.31 4.29
CA LEU A 117 -14.73 5.62 2.88
C LEU A 117 -15.97 4.89 2.34
N ASN A 118 -16.56 3.99 3.13
CA ASN A 118 -17.71 3.16 2.75
C ASN A 118 -17.47 2.38 1.44
N ILE A 119 -16.31 1.71 1.35
CA ILE A 119 -15.88 0.97 0.16
C ILE A 119 -15.50 -0.49 0.44
N THR A 120 -15.65 -0.96 1.67
CA THR A 120 -15.33 -2.35 2.05
C THR A 120 -16.00 -3.36 1.10
N GLY A 121 -17.27 -3.16 0.76
CA GLY A 121 -18.05 -4.04 -0.13
C GLY A 121 -17.67 -3.97 -1.62
N LEU A 122 -16.71 -3.14 -2.00
CA LEU A 122 -16.20 -3.08 -3.38
C LEU A 122 -15.04 -4.06 -3.65
N PHE A 123 -14.56 -4.74 -2.61
CA PHE A 123 -13.46 -5.70 -2.70
C PHE A 123 -13.96 -7.12 -2.38
N ASP A 124 -13.62 -8.07 -3.25
CA ASP A 124 -13.88 -9.51 -3.03
C ASP A 124 -12.91 -10.08 -1.98
N LEU A 125 -11.77 -9.44 -1.79
CA LEU A 125 -10.73 -9.83 -0.83
C LEU A 125 -10.04 -8.59 -0.25
N ILE A 126 -9.77 -8.63 1.04
CA ILE A 126 -8.98 -7.62 1.75
C ILE A 126 -7.91 -8.34 2.55
N LEU A 127 -6.63 -8.06 2.25
CA LEU A 127 -5.47 -8.57 2.97
C LEU A 127 -4.66 -7.43 3.56
N SER A 128 -4.23 -7.62 4.80
CA SER A 128 -3.38 -6.71 5.57
C SER A 128 -1.99 -7.33 5.81
N GLY A 129 -1.01 -6.49 6.12
CA GLY A 129 0.37 -6.89 6.27
C GLY A 129 0.66 -7.85 7.43
N ASP A 130 -0.21 -7.89 8.43
CA ASP A 130 -0.15 -8.82 9.58
C ASP A 130 -0.70 -10.22 9.27
N GLN A 131 -1.28 -10.43 8.09
CA GLN A 131 -1.81 -11.72 7.64
C GLN A 131 -0.81 -12.53 6.78
N VAL A 132 0.39 -12.00 6.53
CA VAL A 132 1.42 -12.67 5.74
C VAL A 132 2.73 -12.81 6.49
N ALA A 133 3.50 -13.84 6.17
CA ALA A 133 4.75 -14.13 6.87
C ALA A 133 5.85 -13.09 6.56
N ARG A 134 5.91 -12.62 5.32
CA ARG A 134 6.89 -11.63 4.84
C ARG A 134 6.18 -10.48 4.17
N GLY A 135 6.47 -9.27 4.62
CA GLY A 135 5.97 -8.04 4.00
C GLY A 135 6.60 -7.74 2.64
N LYS A 136 6.05 -6.75 1.92
CA LYS A 136 6.67 -6.20 0.71
C LYS A 136 8.12 -5.75 1.02
N PRO A 137 9.12 -6.08 0.20
CA PRO A 137 9.02 -6.46 -1.21
C PRO A 137 8.86 -7.97 -1.49
N ALA A 138 8.62 -8.83 -0.48
CA ALA A 138 8.30 -10.24 -0.74
C ALA A 138 6.95 -10.36 -1.46
N ALA A 139 6.83 -11.40 -2.30
CA ALA A 139 5.63 -11.65 -3.11
C ALA A 139 4.42 -12.13 -2.30
N ASP A 140 4.62 -12.47 -1.04
CA ASP A 140 3.70 -13.26 -0.21
C ASP A 140 2.27 -12.70 -0.21
N ILE A 141 2.11 -11.40 -0.03
CA ILE A 141 0.78 -10.79 0.06
C ILE A 141 0.01 -10.88 -1.27
N TYR A 142 0.68 -10.65 -2.39
CA TYR A 142 0.05 -10.71 -3.71
C TYR A 142 -0.22 -12.14 -4.16
N LEU A 143 0.68 -13.08 -3.90
CA LEU A 143 0.44 -14.50 -4.17
C LEU A 143 -0.68 -15.07 -3.31
N THR A 144 -0.75 -14.68 -2.03
CA THR A 144 -1.85 -15.04 -1.15
C THR A 144 -3.18 -14.47 -1.67
N ALA A 145 -3.19 -13.20 -2.07
CA ALA A 145 -4.37 -12.57 -2.64
C ALA A 145 -4.86 -13.27 -3.91
N ALA A 146 -3.97 -13.62 -4.84
CA ALA A 146 -4.32 -14.33 -6.07
C ALA A 146 -4.93 -15.69 -5.76
N ARG A 147 -4.31 -16.46 -4.86
CA ARG A 147 -4.80 -17.77 -4.43
C ARG A 147 -6.20 -17.69 -3.82
N GLU A 148 -6.44 -16.74 -2.91
CA GLU A 148 -7.73 -16.60 -2.21
C GLU A 148 -8.83 -16.07 -3.14
N LEU A 149 -8.49 -15.23 -4.12
CA LEU A 149 -9.39 -14.82 -5.18
C LEU A 149 -9.66 -15.95 -6.20
N GLY A 150 -8.89 -17.04 -6.19
CA GLY A 150 -9.00 -18.13 -7.16
C GLY A 150 -8.58 -17.69 -8.57
N VAL A 151 -7.59 -16.80 -8.68
CA VAL A 151 -7.08 -16.27 -9.96
C VAL A 151 -5.61 -16.62 -10.09
N SER A 152 -5.15 -17.08 -11.27
CA SER A 152 -3.72 -17.25 -11.54
C SER A 152 -3.00 -15.90 -11.44
N HIS A 153 -1.81 -15.88 -10.82
CA HIS A 153 -1.02 -14.65 -10.66
C HIS A 153 -0.72 -13.96 -12.01
N GLU A 154 -0.54 -14.71 -13.09
CA GLU A 154 -0.31 -14.20 -14.44
C GLU A 154 -1.51 -13.38 -14.98
N ASN A 155 -2.70 -13.59 -14.41
CA ASN A 155 -3.93 -12.87 -14.74
C ASN A 155 -4.25 -11.75 -13.75
N CYS A 156 -3.28 -11.38 -12.91
CA CYS A 156 -3.43 -10.33 -11.92
C CYS A 156 -2.67 -9.07 -12.35
N LEU A 157 -3.32 -7.93 -12.13
CA LEU A 157 -2.69 -6.61 -12.21
C LEU A 157 -2.70 -5.98 -10.82
N VAL A 158 -1.56 -5.46 -10.42
CA VAL A 158 -1.37 -4.71 -9.18
C VAL A 158 -1.29 -3.23 -9.49
N ILE A 159 -1.95 -2.40 -8.69
CA ILE A 159 -1.84 -0.94 -8.71
C ILE A 159 -1.10 -0.53 -7.44
N GLU A 160 0.01 0.17 -7.59
CA GLU A 160 0.97 0.50 -6.54
C GLU A 160 1.53 1.91 -6.68
N ASP A 161 2.15 2.45 -5.62
CA ASP A 161 2.81 3.77 -5.64
C ASP A 161 4.22 3.74 -5.03
N ALA A 162 4.63 2.61 -4.44
CA ALA A 162 5.88 2.46 -3.70
C ALA A 162 6.82 1.42 -4.35
N PRO A 163 8.16 1.65 -4.33
CA PRO A 163 9.15 0.73 -4.90
C PRO A 163 9.08 -0.70 -4.34
N HIS A 164 8.85 -0.84 -3.01
CA HIS A 164 8.72 -2.14 -2.36
C HIS A 164 7.47 -2.90 -2.84
N GLY A 165 6.37 -2.20 -3.08
CA GLY A 165 5.15 -2.81 -3.60
C GLY A 165 5.27 -3.21 -5.07
N VAL A 166 5.88 -2.37 -5.90
CA VAL A 166 6.22 -2.71 -7.29
C VAL A 166 7.12 -3.96 -7.32
N ALA A 167 8.16 -4.00 -6.49
CA ALA A 167 9.05 -5.15 -6.39
C ALA A 167 8.30 -6.43 -5.96
N ALA A 168 7.36 -6.33 -5.01
CA ALA A 168 6.53 -7.44 -4.56
C ALA A 168 5.62 -7.96 -5.69
N ALA A 169 4.99 -7.07 -6.46
CA ALA A 169 4.15 -7.44 -7.60
C ALA A 169 4.98 -8.16 -8.69
N LYS A 170 6.16 -7.64 -9.00
CA LYS A 170 7.07 -8.27 -9.99
C LYS A 170 7.62 -9.59 -9.49
N ALA A 171 7.96 -9.72 -8.19
CA ALA A 171 8.37 -10.98 -7.58
C ALA A 171 7.23 -12.03 -7.56
N ALA A 172 5.97 -11.58 -7.55
CA ALA A 172 4.79 -12.45 -7.69
C ALA A 172 4.52 -12.87 -9.15
N GLY A 173 5.26 -12.37 -10.13
CA GLY A 173 5.01 -12.61 -11.56
C GLY A 173 3.75 -11.90 -12.08
N MET A 174 3.33 -10.82 -11.44
CA MET A 174 2.13 -10.06 -11.81
C MET A 174 2.45 -8.84 -12.65
N CYS A 175 1.45 -8.38 -13.43
CA CYS A 175 1.51 -7.07 -14.04
C CYS A 175 1.42 -5.99 -12.96
N CYS A 176 2.13 -4.87 -13.17
CA CYS A 176 2.15 -3.76 -12.23
C CYS A 176 1.96 -2.43 -12.95
N LEU A 177 0.90 -1.70 -12.59
CA LEU A 177 0.71 -0.30 -12.90
C LEU A 177 1.11 0.52 -11.68
N ALA A 178 2.12 1.35 -11.80
CA ALA A 178 2.54 2.23 -10.73
C ALA A 178 1.99 3.65 -10.93
N ILE A 179 1.60 4.29 -9.82
CA ILE A 179 1.12 5.68 -9.80
C ILE A 179 2.10 6.49 -8.96
N SER A 180 2.71 7.52 -9.55
CA SER A 180 3.73 8.34 -8.89
C SER A 180 3.13 9.41 -7.97
N THR A 181 2.29 8.96 -7.03
CA THR A 181 1.64 9.83 -6.04
C THR A 181 2.55 10.17 -4.86
N SER A 182 3.30 9.20 -4.37
CA SER A 182 4.15 9.32 -3.18
C SER A 182 5.64 9.25 -3.51
N THR A 183 6.00 8.76 -4.70
CA THR A 183 7.38 8.44 -5.11
C THR A 183 7.67 8.97 -6.52
N ASN A 184 8.92 9.28 -6.82
CA ASN A 184 9.34 9.72 -8.15
C ASN A 184 9.21 8.59 -9.18
N GLU A 185 8.82 8.93 -10.41
CA GLU A 185 8.66 7.97 -11.53
C GLU A 185 9.91 7.10 -11.74
N SER A 186 11.12 7.66 -11.55
CA SER A 186 12.38 6.93 -11.72
C SER A 186 12.57 5.77 -10.75
N GLU A 187 11.96 5.83 -9.57
CA GLU A 187 12.04 4.79 -8.55
C GLU A 187 11.01 3.67 -8.80
N LEU A 188 10.01 3.94 -9.63
CA LEU A 188 8.93 3.00 -9.98
C LEU A 188 9.19 2.28 -11.32
N GLY A 189 10.35 2.47 -11.94
CA GLY A 189 10.66 1.98 -13.29
C GLY A 189 10.65 0.45 -13.47
N ALA A 190 10.54 -0.34 -12.41
CA ALA A 190 10.33 -1.79 -12.50
C ALA A 190 8.87 -2.18 -12.82
N ALA A 191 7.92 -1.24 -12.71
CA ALA A 191 6.53 -1.46 -13.10
C ALA A 191 6.38 -1.60 -14.63
N ASP A 192 5.34 -2.28 -15.08
CA ASP A 192 5.05 -2.43 -16.52
C ASP A 192 4.57 -1.11 -17.15
N ARG A 193 3.95 -0.27 -16.33
CA ARG A 193 3.52 1.09 -16.67
C ARG A 193 3.62 2.00 -15.46
N VAL A 194 4.05 3.25 -15.65
CA VAL A 194 4.00 4.32 -14.65
C VAL A 194 3.11 5.43 -15.17
N VAL A 195 2.23 5.96 -14.31
CA VAL A 195 1.36 7.13 -14.57
C VAL A 195 1.49 8.12 -13.42
N ARG A 196 1.07 9.37 -13.62
CA ARG A 196 1.19 10.45 -12.62
C ARG A 196 0.01 10.54 -11.68
N GLY A 197 -1.15 10.09 -12.12
CA GLY A 197 -2.37 10.16 -11.33
C GLY A 197 -3.45 9.23 -11.85
N PHE A 198 -4.50 9.08 -11.06
CA PHE A 198 -5.65 8.24 -11.40
C PHE A 198 -6.52 8.82 -12.54
N ASP A 199 -6.38 10.10 -12.87
CA ASP A 199 -7.01 10.72 -14.03
C ASP A 199 -6.51 10.15 -15.37
N GLU A 200 -5.33 9.53 -15.38
CA GLU A 200 -4.79 8.81 -16.52
C GLU A 200 -5.26 7.34 -16.58
N VAL A 201 -5.98 6.84 -15.58
CA VAL A 201 -6.26 5.39 -15.42
C VAL A 201 -7.74 5.09 -15.63
N ASP A 202 -8.01 4.30 -16.65
CA ASP A 202 -9.33 3.73 -16.94
C ASP A 202 -9.24 2.21 -17.17
N LEU A 203 -10.37 1.56 -17.42
CA LEU A 203 -10.42 0.12 -17.70
C LEU A 203 -9.67 -0.27 -18.98
N ALA A 204 -9.60 0.63 -19.97
CA ALA A 204 -8.89 0.37 -21.21
C ALA A 204 -7.38 0.32 -20.97
N LEU A 205 -6.82 1.27 -20.20
CA LEU A 205 -5.42 1.25 -19.81
C LEU A 205 -5.07 0.01 -19.00
N LEU A 206 -5.93 -0.41 -18.02
CA LEU A 206 -5.68 -1.63 -17.25
C LEU A 206 -5.60 -2.86 -18.15
N GLN A 207 -6.46 -2.97 -19.16
CA GLN A 207 -6.44 -4.06 -20.13
C GLN A 207 -5.18 -4.01 -21.00
N ASP A 208 -4.74 -2.83 -21.43
CA ASP A 208 -3.54 -2.67 -22.26
C ASP A 208 -2.26 -3.06 -21.48
N VAL A 209 -2.14 -2.66 -20.20
CA VAL A 209 -1.01 -3.07 -19.35
C VAL A 209 -0.97 -4.59 -19.21
N MET A 210 -2.10 -5.25 -19.01
CA MET A 210 -2.21 -6.71 -18.95
C MET A 210 -1.79 -7.40 -20.24
N ARG A 211 -2.11 -6.85 -21.41
CA ARG A 211 -1.73 -7.41 -22.73
C ARG A 211 -0.23 -7.28 -22.98
N CYS A 212 0.32 -6.08 -22.81
CA CYS A 212 1.74 -5.81 -23.05
C CYS A 212 2.70 -6.63 -22.17
N SER A 213 2.26 -7.05 -20.99
CA SER A 213 3.05 -7.90 -20.12
C SER A 213 3.09 -9.35 -20.60
N ARG A 214 2.00 -9.86 -21.19
CA ARG A 214 1.95 -11.23 -21.75
C ARG A 214 2.81 -11.39 -22.99
N ASP A 215 2.98 -10.34 -23.77
CA ASP A 215 3.78 -10.38 -25.02
C ASP A 215 5.31 -10.33 -24.73
N ARG A 216 5.71 -10.08 -23.49
CA ARG A 216 7.12 -10.00 -23.06
C ARG A 216 7.62 -11.24 -22.32
N GLY A 217 6.80 -12.22 -22.03
CA GLY A 217 7.11 -13.49 -21.37
C GLY A 217 7.11 -14.64 -22.36
#